data_c4c9e49b896b9c3b03938e0bbda1bf1c
#
_entry.id   c4c9e49b896b9c3b03938e0bbda1bf1c
#
_cell.length_a   1.000
_cell.length_b   1.000
_cell.length_c   1.000
_cell.angle_alpha   90.00
_cell.angle_beta   90.00
_cell.angle_gamma   90.00
#
_symmetry.space_group_name_H-M   'P 1'
#
loop_
_entity.id
_entity.type
_entity.pdbx_description
1 polymer ?
#
loop_
_entity_poly.entity_id
_entity_poly.type
_entity_poly.pdbx_seq_one_letter_code
_entity_poly.pdbx_strand_id
1 'polypeptide(L)'
;IAFLSALLFHTHNYFVFSIGIFPLLALFLTTLYFEPDFPEQWIPQWIKQQWSNWYCKKRKKSLKELNLYPSKGLVSILSLLILVQLVVPFRHLLYPGWTVWHEEGHWFAWRMMLRQKTTQVMINATHPKTRETRYVELKDYLNDFQISKFAGTPNMVLQFAHHIRDLIRERAKFEPIITAQIMVSVNGREFVPMLDSKLDLS
;
A
#
# COMPACT_ATOMS: atom_id res chain seq x y z
N ILE A 1 3.28 -21.87 -23.16
CA ILE A 1 2.79 -22.42 -21.89
C ILE A 1 2.84 -21.35 -20.81
N ALA A 2 4.02 -20.74 -20.49
CA ALA A 2 4.18 -19.78 -19.40
C ALA A 2 3.20 -18.58 -19.48
N PHE A 3 3.02 -17.99 -20.66
CA PHE A 3 2.06 -16.89 -20.85
C PHE A 3 0.62 -17.31 -20.57
N LEU A 4 0.21 -18.50 -21.03
CA LEU A 4 -1.12 -19.02 -20.77
C LEU A 4 -1.35 -19.26 -19.27
N SER A 5 -0.33 -19.79 -18.58
CA SER A 5 -0.39 -19.96 -17.12
C SER A 5 -0.49 -18.62 -16.39
N ALA A 6 0.28 -17.61 -16.80
CA ALA A 6 0.20 -16.26 -16.28
C ALA A 6 -1.17 -15.62 -16.54
N LEU A 7 -1.73 -15.80 -17.74
CA LEU A 7 -3.05 -15.31 -18.11
C LEU A 7 -4.14 -15.90 -17.20
N LEU A 8 -4.14 -17.22 -17.03
CA LEU A 8 -5.11 -17.91 -16.16
C LEU A 8 -4.98 -17.44 -14.70
N PHE A 9 -3.75 -17.39 -14.19
CA PHE A 9 -3.47 -16.96 -12.81
C PHE A 9 -3.91 -15.52 -12.54
N HIS A 10 -3.51 -14.59 -13.41
CA HIS A 10 -3.84 -13.17 -13.20
C HIS A 10 -5.30 -12.85 -13.48
N THR A 11 -5.94 -13.56 -14.43
CA THR A 11 -7.39 -13.46 -14.65
C THR A 11 -8.17 -13.96 -13.43
N HIS A 12 -7.76 -15.12 -12.87
CA HIS A 12 -8.36 -15.61 -11.63
C HIS A 12 -8.20 -14.59 -10.49
N ASN A 13 -7.00 -14.05 -10.30
CA ASN A 13 -6.73 -13.06 -9.26
C ASN A 13 -7.56 -11.77 -9.43
N TYR A 14 -7.83 -11.36 -10.67
CA TYR A 14 -8.65 -10.18 -10.95
C TYR A 14 -10.09 -10.34 -10.43
N PHE A 15 -10.67 -11.53 -10.57
CA PHE A 15 -12.05 -11.79 -10.14
C PHE A 15 -12.18 -12.18 -8.66
N VAL A 16 -11.17 -12.83 -8.09
CA VAL A 16 -11.23 -13.36 -6.71
C VAL A 16 -10.72 -12.36 -5.68
N PHE A 17 -9.70 -11.58 -6.03
CA PHE A 17 -9.07 -10.65 -5.09
C PHE A 17 -9.28 -9.19 -5.53
N SER A 18 -9.69 -8.35 -4.60
CA SER A 18 -9.82 -6.89 -4.82
C SER A 18 -8.46 -6.19 -4.82
N ILE A 19 -7.54 -6.61 -5.71
CA ILE A 19 -6.18 -6.07 -5.82
C ILE A 19 -6.02 -5.01 -6.92
N GLY A 20 -7.13 -4.45 -7.37
CA GLY A 20 -7.18 -3.34 -8.31
C GLY A 20 -6.59 -3.67 -9.68
N ILE A 21 -5.76 -2.76 -10.20
CA ILE A 21 -5.17 -2.85 -11.56
C ILE A 21 -4.00 -3.86 -11.66
N PHE A 22 -3.49 -4.36 -10.53
CA PHE A 22 -2.27 -5.19 -10.50
C PHE A 22 -2.30 -6.40 -11.44
N PRO A 23 -3.37 -7.22 -11.51
CA PRO A 23 -3.40 -8.36 -12.42
C PRO A 23 -3.29 -7.97 -13.89
N LEU A 24 -3.95 -6.88 -14.29
CA LEU A 24 -3.89 -6.36 -15.65
C LEU A 24 -2.49 -5.85 -15.99
N LEU A 25 -1.87 -5.11 -15.07
CA LEU A 25 -0.50 -4.62 -15.21
C LEU A 25 0.48 -5.79 -15.32
N ALA A 26 0.34 -6.83 -14.50
CA ALA A 26 1.18 -8.02 -14.56
C ALA A 26 1.06 -8.74 -15.89
N LEU A 27 -0.14 -8.90 -16.43
CA LEU A 27 -0.36 -9.46 -17.78
C LEU A 27 0.29 -8.60 -18.86
N PHE A 28 0.15 -7.28 -18.77
CA PHE A 28 0.80 -6.37 -19.71
C PHE A 28 2.33 -6.51 -19.65
N LEU A 29 2.91 -6.55 -18.46
CA LEU A 29 4.36 -6.70 -18.28
C LEU A 29 4.89 -8.05 -18.74
N THR A 30 4.10 -9.14 -18.70
CA THR A 30 4.52 -10.43 -19.23
C THR A 30 4.73 -10.41 -20.75
N THR A 31 4.13 -9.46 -21.47
CA THR A 31 4.38 -9.28 -22.91
C THR A 31 5.81 -8.85 -23.24
N LEU A 32 6.54 -8.27 -22.27
CA LEU A 32 7.95 -7.90 -22.43
C LEU A 32 8.88 -9.09 -22.58
N TYR A 33 8.44 -10.31 -22.20
CA TYR A 33 9.19 -11.54 -22.37
C TYR A 33 9.04 -12.15 -23.79
N PHE A 34 8.16 -11.62 -24.62
CA PHE A 34 8.07 -12.04 -26.01
C PHE A 34 9.19 -11.43 -26.83
N GLU A 35 9.60 -12.14 -27.87
CA GLU A 35 10.54 -11.60 -28.84
C GLU A 35 10.01 -10.29 -29.43
N PRO A 36 10.88 -9.32 -29.71
CA PRO A 36 10.45 -8.01 -30.25
C PRO A 36 9.65 -8.13 -31.54
N ASP A 37 9.79 -9.24 -32.27
CA ASP A 37 9.10 -9.53 -33.53
C ASP A 37 7.76 -10.23 -33.34
N PHE A 38 7.42 -10.61 -32.09
CA PHE A 38 6.18 -11.33 -31.80
C PHE A 38 4.92 -10.63 -32.30
N PRO A 39 4.75 -9.28 -32.14
CA PRO A 39 3.59 -8.60 -32.67
C PRO A 39 3.51 -8.63 -34.20
N GLU A 40 4.67 -8.67 -34.89
CA GLU A 40 4.71 -8.69 -36.34
C GLU A 40 4.11 -9.96 -36.95
N GLN A 41 4.12 -11.08 -36.24
CA GLN A 41 3.56 -12.34 -36.70
C GLN A 41 2.03 -12.32 -36.79
N TRP A 42 1.38 -11.46 -35.95
CA TRP A 42 -0.07 -11.33 -35.84
C TRP A 42 -0.65 -10.15 -36.60
N ILE A 43 0.22 -9.24 -37.09
CA ILE A 43 -0.21 -8.06 -37.84
C ILE A 43 -0.50 -8.45 -39.29
N PRO A 44 -1.71 -8.13 -39.82
CA PRO A 44 -2.04 -8.36 -41.22
C PRO A 44 -1.07 -7.67 -42.19
N GLN A 45 -0.82 -8.30 -43.33
CA GLN A 45 0.21 -7.85 -44.29
C GLN A 45 -0.03 -6.42 -44.83
N TRP A 46 -1.30 -5.98 -44.90
CA TRP A 46 -1.63 -4.62 -45.35
C TRP A 46 -1.18 -3.53 -44.37
N ILE A 47 -1.17 -3.85 -43.04
CA ILE A 47 -0.62 -2.96 -42.01
C ILE A 47 0.91 -2.98 -42.04
N LYS A 48 1.52 -4.16 -42.27
CA LYS A 48 2.98 -4.32 -42.35
C LYS A 48 3.59 -3.47 -43.45
N GLN A 49 2.96 -3.39 -44.60
CA GLN A 49 3.45 -2.58 -45.71
C GLN A 49 3.50 -1.07 -45.41
N GLN A 50 2.53 -0.57 -44.64
CA GLN A 50 2.47 0.84 -44.27
C GLN A 50 3.49 1.18 -43.16
N TRP A 51 3.82 0.22 -42.29
CA TRP A 51 4.76 0.40 -41.18
C TRP A 51 6.21 0.03 -41.55
N SER A 52 6.42 -0.85 -42.51
CA SER A 52 7.74 -1.41 -42.84
C SER A 52 8.77 -0.34 -43.24
N ASN A 53 8.35 0.66 -43.99
CA ASN A 53 9.25 1.70 -44.47
C ASN A 53 9.81 2.63 -43.39
N TRP A 54 9.06 2.82 -42.32
CA TRP A 54 9.47 3.65 -41.16
C TRP A 54 10.17 2.86 -40.08
N TYR A 55 9.63 1.70 -39.72
CA TYR A 55 10.07 0.90 -38.59
C TYR A 55 11.34 0.08 -38.87
N CYS A 56 11.44 -0.57 -40.02
CA CYS A 56 12.61 -1.38 -40.37
C CYS A 56 13.89 -0.54 -40.58
N LYS A 57 13.75 0.69 -41.10
CA LYS A 57 14.89 1.58 -41.32
C LYS A 57 15.48 2.07 -39.99
N LYS A 58 14.62 2.35 -38.99
CA LYS A 58 15.03 2.80 -37.66
C LYS A 58 15.63 1.66 -36.83
N ARG A 59 15.08 0.45 -36.95
CA ARG A 59 15.51 -0.74 -36.21
C ARG A 59 16.90 -1.24 -36.63
N LYS A 60 17.18 -1.35 -37.92
CA LYS A 60 18.50 -1.77 -38.42
C LYS A 60 19.62 -0.83 -37.95
N LYS A 61 19.36 0.45 -37.80
CA LYS A 61 20.32 1.42 -37.29
C LYS A 61 20.54 1.27 -35.77
N SER A 62 19.47 1.05 -35.02
CA SER A 62 19.51 0.92 -33.55
C SER A 62 20.24 -0.34 -33.07
N LEU A 63 20.00 -1.49 -33.69
CA LEU A 63 20.64 -2.77 -33.30
C LEU A 63 22.14 -2.80 -33.58
N LYS A 64 22.60 -2.05 -34.58
CA LYS A 64 24.03 -2.02 -34.95
C LYS A 64 24.88 -1.15 -34.00
N GLU A 65 24.22 -0.24 -33.23
CA GLU A 65 24.88 0.67 -32.32
C GLU A 65 24.74 0.25 -30.84
N LEU A 66 23.91 -0.74 -30.54
CA LEU A 66 23.75 -1.24 -29.16
C LEU A 66 24.95 -2.11 -28.78
N ASN A 67 25.82 -1.55 -27.95
CA ASN A 67 26.80 -2.33 -27.21
C ASN A 67 26.03 -3.22 -26.20
N LEU A 68 25.80 -4.49 -26.55
CA LEU A 68 24.98 -5.44 -25.78
C LEU A 68 25.62 -5.85 -24.43
N TYR A 69 26.86 -5.41 -24.18
CA TYR A 69 27.51 -5.68 -22.91
C TYR A 69 27.20 -4.57 -21.91
N PRO A 70 26.52 -4.89 -20.80
CA PRO A 70 26.25 -3.90 -19.77
C PRO A 70 27.56 -3.36 -19.20
N SER A 71 27.66 -2.06 -19.00
CA SER A 71 28.81 -1.46 -18.34
C SER A 71 28.97 -2.02 -16.92
N LYS A 72 30.21 -2.14 -16.43
CA LYS A 72 30.47 -2.60 -15.05
C LYS A 72 29.72 -1.75 -14.03
N GLY A 73 29.59 -0.44 -14.27
CA GLY A 73 28.81 0.45 -13.42
C GLY A 73 27.31 0.09 -13.37
N LEU A 74 26.69 -0.22 -14.52
CA LEU A 74 25.31 -0.64 -14.57
C LEU A 74 25.09 -1.96 -13.82
N VAL A 75 25.99 -2.94 -14.02
CA VAL A 75 25.93 -4.22 -13.29
C VAL A 75 26.05 -4.00 -11.78
N SER A 76 26.95 -3.13 -11.32
CA SER A 76 27.10 -2.82 -9.91
C SER A 76 25.86 -2.16 -9.32
N ILE A 77 25.25 -1.22 -10.03
CA ILE A 77 24.01 -0.55 -9.59
C ILE A 77 22.86 -1.57 -9.51
N LEU A 78 22.69 -2.40 -10.51
CA LEU A 78 21.63 -3.42 -10.51
C LEU A 78 21.86 -4.47 -9.41
N SER A 79 23.11 -4.88 -9.17
CA SER A 79 23.44 -5.81 -8.09
C SER A 79 23.14 -5.21 -6.71
N LEU A 80 23.47 -3.93 -6.50
CA LEU A 80 23.14 -3.21 -5.27
C LEU A 80 21.62 -3.11 -5.08
N LEU A 81 20.88 -2.80 -6.14
CA LEU A 81 19.43 -2.71 -6.13
C LEU A 81 18.79 -4.06 -5.73
N ILE A 82 19.28 -5.16 -6.32
CA ILE A 82 18.81 -6.50 -5.97
C ILE A 82 19.13 -6.81 -4.51
N LEU A 83 20.34 -6.52 -4.05
CA LEU A 83 20.75 -6.74 -2.67
C LEU A 83 19.84 -5.98 -1.69
N VAL A 84 19.55 -4.70 -1.96
CA VAL A 84 18.63 -3.89 -1.14
C VAL A 84 17.24 -4.50 -1.13
N GLN A 85 16.72 -4.92 -2.28
CA GLN A 85 15.40 -5.56 -2.36
C GLN A 85 15.32 -6.92 -1.66
N LEU A 86 16.44 -7.63 -1.54
CA LEU A 86 16.50 -8.88 -0.79
C LEU A 86 16.58 -8.64 0.72
N VAL A 87 17.28 -7.61 1.17
CA VAL A 87 17.53 -7.35 2.60
C VAL A 87 16.38 -6.57 3.25
N VAL A 88 15.88 -5.53 2.59
CA VAL A 88 14.83 -4.63 3.15
C VAL A 88 13.56 -5.37 3.61
N PRO A 89 13.07 -6.42 2.93
CA PRO A 89 11.89 -7.15 3.40
C PRO A 89 12.03 -7.80 4.77
N PHE A 90 13.25 -8.11 5.21
CA PHE A 90 13.49 -8.70 6.53
C PHE A 90 13.55 -7.68 7.67
N ARG A 91 13.44 -6.39 7.38
CA ARG A 91 13.52 -5.32 8.39
C ARG A 91 12.47 -5.47 9.50
N HIS A 92 11.34 -6.12 9.24
CA HIS A 92 10.31 -6.36 10.25
C HIS A 92 10.78 -7.28 11.38
N LEU A 93 11.85 -8.07 11.17
CA LEU A 93 12.46 -8.92 12.19
C LEU A 93 13.27 -8.11 13.22
N LEU A 94 13.59 -6.85 12.93
CA LEU A 94 14.30 -5.97 13.85
C LEU A 94 13.39 -5.42 14.96
N TYR A 95 12.08 -5.52 14.80
CA TYR A 95 11.10 -5.02 15.78
C TYR A 95 10.57 -6.20 16.62
N PRO A 96 10.65 -6.12 17.95
CA PRO A 96 10.15 -7.17 18.82
C PRO A 96 8.61 -7.21 18.82
N GLY A 97 8.06 -8.40 18.93
CA GLY A 97 6.61 -8.59 19.01
C GLY A 97 5.96 -9.05 17.71
N TRP A 98 4.64 -9.01 17.68
CA TRP A 98 3.86 -9.50 16.54
C TRP A 98 3.63 -8.39 15.51
N THR A 99 4.37 -8.40 14.43
CA THR A 99 4.35 -7.40 13.34
C THR A 99 2.94 -7.09 12.81
N VAL A 100 2.03 -8.05 12.81
CA VAL A 100 0.64 -7.83 12.35
C VAL A 100 -0.13 -6.92 13.31
N TRP A 101 0.29 -6.87 14.57
CA TRP A 101 -0.31 -6.03 15.61
C TRP A 101 0.20 -4.59 15.56
N HIS A 102 1.52 -4.42 15.74
CA HIS A 102 2.12 -3.07 15.84
C HIS A 102 2.44 -2.42 14.49
N GLU A 103 2.54 -3.21 13.41
CA GLU A 103 2.80 -2.78 12.02
C GLU A 103 4.17 -2.16 11.75
N GLU A 104 5.06 -2.12 12.73
CA GLU A 104 6.42 -1.63 12.55
C GLU A 104 7.20 -2.55 11.60
N GLY A 105 8.00 -1.94 10.74
CA GLY A 105 8.71 -2.68 9.71
C GLY A 105 7.87 -3.36 8.64
N HIS A 106 6.54 -3.15 8.64
CA HIS A 106 5.63 -3.79 7.67
C HIS A 106 5.84 -3.31 6.23
N TRP A 107 6.12 -2.02 6.04
CA TRP A 107 6.35 -1.47 4.70
C TRP A 107 7.57 -2.10 4.05
N PHE A 108 7.45 -2.49 2.77
CA PHE A 108 8.47 -3.21 1.99
C PHE A 108 8.87 -4.59 2.54
N ALA A 109 8.05 -5.22 3.37
CA ALA A 109 8.37 -6.49 4.04
C ALA A 109 7.73 -7.73 3.36
N TRP A 110 7.29 -7.67 2.11
CA TRP A 110 6.58 -8.75 1.40
C TRP A 110 5.40 -9.35 2.17
N ARG A 111 4.83 -8.60 3.11
CA ARG A 111 3.73 -9.02 3.99
C ARG A 111 2.39 -8.47 3.51
N MET A 112 2.12 -8.60 2.23
CA MET A 112 0.89 -8.10 1.61
C MET A 112 -0.30 -8.99 1.97
N MET A 113 -1.45 -8.38 2.28
CA MET A 113 -2.72 -9.06 2.54
C MET A 113 -2.72 -10.06 3.71
N LEU A 114 -1.72 -10.05 4.59
CA LEU A 114 -1.63 -10.96 5.73
C LEU A 114 -2.40 -10.48 6.96
N ARG A 115 -3.03 -9.33 6.90
CA ARG A 115 -3.74 -8.74 8.03
C ARG A 115 -5.05 -8.11 7.60
N GLN A 116 -6.05 -8.36 8.40
CA GLN A 116 -7.31 -7.63 8.40
C GLN A 116 -7.60 -7.19 9.83
N LYS A 117 -7.67 -5.88 10.06
CA LYS A 117 -8.08 -5.32 11.35
C LYS A 117 -9.52 -4.84 11.25
N THR A 118 -10.35 -5.35 12.15
CA THR A 118 -11.69 -4.83 12.41
C THR A 118 -11.62 -4.05 13.70
N THR A 119 -12.13 -2.82 13.69
CA THR A 119 -12.00 -1.89 14.81
C THR A 119 -13.34 -1.35 15.24
N GLN A 120 -13.49 -1.16 16.55
CA GLN A 120 -14.57 -0.41 17.18
C GLN A 120 -13.93 0.76 17.91
N VAL A 121 -14.35 2.00 17.62
CA VAL A 121 -13.72 3.22 18.11
C VAL A 121 -14.74 4.11 18.77
N MET A 122 -14.41 4.59 19.96
CA MET A 122 -15.13 5.61 20.66
C MET A 122 -14.13 6.65 21.17
N ILE A 123 -14.30 7.91 20.77
CA ILE A 123 -13.45 9.01 21.22
C ILE A 123 -14.31 9.98 22.03
N ASN A 124 -13.80 10.35 23.19
CA ASN A 124 -14.47 11.24 24.12
C ASN A 124 -13.61 12.48 24.41
N ALA A 125 -14.24 13.63 24.43
CA ALA A 125 -13.66 14.88 24.87
C ALA A 125 -14.26 15.30 26.22
N THR A 126 -13.43 15.41 27.24
CA THR A 126 -13.85 15.73 28.60
C THR A 126 -13.36 17.11 28.98
N HIS A 127 -14.27 17.93 29.52
CA HIS A 127 -13.91 19.24 30.03
C HIS A 127 -13.13 19.09 31.37
N PRO A 128 -11.92 19.68 31.52
CA PRO A 128 -11.05 19.42 32.67
C PRO A 128 -11.63 19.86 34.02
N LYS A 129 -12.42 20.96 34.04
CA LYS A 129 -13.01 21.50 35.28
C LYS A 129 -14.38 20.91 35.60
N THR A 130 -15.31 20.91 34.62
CA THR A 130 -16.69 20.44 34.85
C THR A 130 -16.84 18.95 34.83
N ARG A 131 -15.85 18.23 34.28
CA ARG A 131 -15.87 16.76 34.06
C ARG A 131 -16.99 16.31 33.10
N GLU A 132 -17.60 17.25 32.39
CA GLU A 132 -18.55 16.93 31.35
C GLU A 132 -17.83 16.25 30.20
N THR A 133 -18.29 15.05 29.81
CA THR A 133 -17.74 14.27 28.72
C THR A 133 -18.70 14.27 27.55
N ARG A 134 -18.18 14.55 26.35
CA ARG A 134 -18.94 14.50 25.10
C ARG A 134 -18.29 13.51 24.14
N TYR A 135 -19.12 12.73 23.49
CA TYR A 135 -18.70 11.85 22.42
C TYR A 135 -18.35 12.67 21.18
N VAL A 136 -17.25 12.31 20.53
CA VAL A 136 -16.82 12.91 19.26
C VAL A 136 -17.37 12.07 18.12
N GLU A 137 -18.36 12.60 17.40
CA GLU A 137 -18.90 11.91 16.22
C GLU A 137 -17.86 11.93 15.08
N LEU A 138 -17.32 10.76 14.74
CA LEU A 138 -16.24 10.65 13.77
C LEU A 138 -16.65 11.09 12.36
N LYS A 139 -17.92 10.89 12.00
CA LYS A 139 -18.45 11.23 10.68
C LYS A 139 -18.51 12.73 10.40
N ASP A 140 -18.46 13.56 11.44
CA ASP A 140 -18.39 15.02 11.29
C ASP A 140 -17.02 15.49 10.76
N TYR A 141 -16.00 14.65 10.90
CA TYR A 141 -14.60 14.99 10.60
C TYR A 141 -13.97 14.09 9.54
N LEU A 142 -14.41 12.83 9.44
CA LEU A 142 -13.80 11.79 8.63
C LEU A 142 -14.85 11.09 7.77
N ASN A 143 -14.50 10.75 6.54
CA ASN A 143 -15.32 9.87 5.71
C ASN A 143 -15.15 8.38 6.12
N ASP A 144 -16.05 7.50 5.65
CA ASP A 144 -16.04 6.07 6.02
C ASP A 144 -14.72 5.37 5.68
N PHE A 145 -14.08 5.75 4.58
CA PHE A 145 -12.76 5.21 4.21
C PHE A 145 -11.69 5.64 5.22
N GLN A 146 -11.65 6.90 5.60
CA GLN A 146 -10.72 7.42 6.60
C GLN A 146 -10.94 6.75 7.96
N ILE A 147 -12.20 6.61 8.40
CA ILE A 147 -12.56 5.94 9.64
C ILE A 147 -12.03 4.51 9.66
N SER A 148 -12.22 3.77 8.55
CA SER A 148 -11.74 2.39 8.45
C SER A 148 -10.23 2.22 8.53
N LYS A 149 -9.46 3.26 8.20
CA LYS A 149 -8.00 3.24 8.18
C LYS A 149 -7.38 3.76 9.47
N PHE A 150 -7.89 4.86 10.00
CA PHE A 150 -7.28 5.50 11.16
C PHE A 150 -7.41 4.65 12.43
N ALA A 151 -8.55 4.01 12.61
CA ALA A 151 -8.88 3.27 13.82
C ALA A 151 -7.96 2.08 14.13
N GLY A 152 -7.34 1.51 13.11
CA GLY A 152 -6.36 0.42 13.26
C GLY A 152 -4.91 0.87 13.41
N THR A 153 -4.64 2.18 13.36
CA THR A 153 -3.29 2.75 13.32
C THR A 153 -3.07 3.72 14.48
N PRO A 154 -2.31 3.35 15.53
CA PRO A 154 -2.15 4.17 16.76
C PRO A 154 -1.72 5.62 16.50
N ASN A 155 -0.75 5.81 15.59
CA ASN A 155 -0.27 7.15 15.25
C ASN A 155 -1.34 8.04 14.61
N MET A 156 -2.25 7.47 13.82
CA MET A 156 -3.36 8.22 13.22
C MET A 156 -4.41 8.58 14.27
N VAL A 157 -4.63 7.72 15.25
CA VAL A 157 -5.52 8.00 16.40
C VAL A 157 -4.98 9.19 17.20
N LEU A 158 -3.69 9.20 17.49
CA LEU A 158 -3.04 10.31 18.20
C LEU A 158 -3.14 11.62 17.41
N GLN A 159 -2.87 11.59 16.11
CA GLN A 159 -3.03 12.77 15.25
C GLN A 159 -4.46 13.30 15.25
N PHE A 160 -5.45 12.43 15.21
CA PHE A 160 -6.84 12.83 15.27
C PHE A 160 -7.23 13.41 16.63
N ALA A 161 -6.75 12.81 17.72
CA ALA A 161 -6.95 13.34 19.06
C ALA A 161 -6.38 14.77 19.19
N HIS A 162 -5.16 15.01 18.72
CA HIS A 162 -4.56 16.35 18.69
C HIS A 162 -5.38 17.33 17.83
N HIS A 163 -5.87 16.88 16.68
CA HIS A 163 -6.73 17.71 15.83
C HIS A 163 -8.02 18.11 16.54
N ILE A 164 -8.70 17.20 17.21
CA ILE A 164 -9.92 17.50 18.00
C ILE A 164 -9.61 18.42 19.16
N ARG A 165 -8.50 18.17 19.89
CA ARG A 165 -8.05 19.09 20.95
C ARG A 165 -7.89 20.52 20.44
N ASP A 166 -7.18 20.68 19.32
CA ASP A 166 -6.90 22.01 18.78
C ASP A 166 -8.17 22.73 18.32
N LEU A 167 -9.10 22.01 17.69
CA LEU A 167 -10.42 22.54 17.32
C LEU A 167 -11.23 23.00 18.53
N ILE A 168 -11.25 22.21 19.61
CA ILE A 168 -11.98 22.57 20.84
C ILE A 168 -11.30 23.77 21.51
N ARG A 169 -9.97 23.79 21.57
CA ARG A 169 -9.20 24.91 22.12
C ARG A 169 -9.47 26.22 21.38
N GLU A 170 -9.55 26.18 20.06
CA GLU A 170 -9.85 27.36 19.25
C GLU A 170 -11.28 27.86 19.45
N ARG A 171 -12.26 26.97 19.49
CA ARG A 171 -13.69 27.32 19.56
C ARG A 171 -14.17 27.63 20.98
N ALA A 172 -13.78 26.78 21.93
CA ALA A 172 -14.32 26.83 23.30
C ALA A 172 -13.35 27.42 24.35
N LYS A 173 -12.10 27.77 23.92
CA LYS A 173 -11.08 28.42 24.76
C LYS A 173 -10.68 27.64 26.01
N PHE A 174 -10.78 26.32 25.99
CA PHE A 174 -10.23 25.44 27.02
C PHE A 174 -9.51 24.24 26.39
N GLU A 175 -8.67 23.61 27.17
CA GLU A 175 -7.90 22.44 26.74
C GLU A 175 -8.63 21.16 27.21
N PRO A 176 -9.23 20.38 26.30
CA PRO A 176 -9.97 19.17 26.67
C PRO A 176 -9.02 18.00 26.96
N ILE A 177 -9.46 17.09 27.82
CA ILE A 177 -8.86 15.77 27.97
C ILE A 177 -9.48 14.86 26.89
N ILE A 178 -8.66 14.33 25.97
CA ILE A 178 -9.12 13.44 24.90
C ILE A 178 -8.79 12.01 25.30
N THR A 179 -9.80 11.15 25.38
CA THR A 179 -9.62 9.72 25.61
C THR A 179 -10.21 8.91 24.48
N ALA A 180 -9.60 7.77 24.18
CA ALA A 180 -10.09 6.87 23.15
C ALA A 180 -10.24 5.44 23.67
N GLN A 181 -11.39 4.84 23.42
CA GLN A 181 -11.61 3.41 23.62
C GLN A 181 -11.62 2.74 22.26
N ILE A 182 -10.59 1.93 21.99
CA ILE A 182 -10.41 1.28 20.70
C ILE A 182 -10.22 -0.21 20.91
N MET A 183 -11.18 -0.97 20.40
CA MET A 183 -11.15 -2.43 20.39
C MET A 183 -10.76 -2.90 19.00
N VAL A 184 -9.80 -3.81 18.91
CA VAL A 184 -9.27 -4.31 17.65
C VAL A 184 -9.32 -5.83 17.61
N SER A 185 -9.91 -6.35 16.54
CA SER A 185 -9.82 -7.75 16.14
C SER A 185 -8.87 -7.89 14.96
N VAL A 186 -7.89 -8.77 15.04
CA VAL A 186 -6.94 -9.06 13.97
C VAL A 186 -7.22 -10.43 13.39
N ASN A 187 -7.52 -10.49 12.08
CA ASN A 187 -7.81 -11.73 11.35
C ASN A 187 -8.93 -12.57 12.00
N GLY A 188 -10.02 -11.90 12.46
CA GLY A 188 -11.17 -12.57 13.05
C GLY A 188 -10.97 -13.12 14.47
N ARG A 189 -9.88 -12.78 15.15
CA ARG A 189 -9.65 -13.15 16.56
C ARG A 189 -10.52 -12.29 17.48
N GLU A 190 -10.54 -12.62 18.76
CA GLU A 190 -11.23 -11.84 19.78
C GLU A 190 -10.78 -10.38 19.79
N PHE A 191 -11.73 -9.50 20.12
CA PHE A 191 -11.44 -8.07 20.27
C PHE A 191 -10.61 -7.84 21.52
N VAL A 192 -9.50 -7.13 21.34
CA VAL A 192 -8.63 -6.70 22.43
C VAL A 192 -8.44 -5.19 22.40
N PRO A 193 -8.26 -4.54 23.55
CA PRO A 193 -8.02 -3.09 23.58
C PRO A 193 -6.67 -2.78 22.94
N MET A 194 -6.66 -1.74 22.07
CA MET A 194 -5.44 -1.29 21.41
C MET A 194 -4.60 -0.37 22.29
N LEU A 195 -5.26 0.38 23.18
CA LEU A 195 -4.62 1.30 24.13
C LEU A 195 -5.43 1.35 25.43
N ASP A 196 -4.83 1.90 26.48
CA ASP A 196 -5.54 2.14 27.74
C ASP A 196 -6.61 3.23 27.51
N SER A 197 -7.87 2.91 27.79
CA SER A 197 -9.01 3.80 27.62
C SER A 197 -8.97 5.05 28.53
N LYS A 198 -8.09 5.04 29.53
CA LYS A 198 -7.91 6.18 30.47
C LYS A 198 -6.76 7.09 30.05
N LEU A 199 -5.98 6.70 29.05
CA LEU A 199 -4.85 7.47 28.57
C LEU A 199 -5.34 8.77 27.96
N ASP A 200 -4.80 9.88 28.45
CA ASP A 200 -5.02 11.21 27.85
C ASP A 200 -4.16 11.33 26.58
N LEU A 201 -4.82 11.57 25.46
CA LEU A 201 -4.23 11.75 24.14
C LEU A 201 -4.14 13.22 23.71
N SER A 202 -4.49 14.16 24.58
CA SER A 202 -4.51 15.59 24.26
C SER A 202 -3.12 16.22 24.11
#